data_f641031a9118ad92122bc6291d81ee95
#
_entry.id   f641031a9118ad92122bc6291d81ee95
#
_cell.length_a   1.000
_cell.length_b   1.000
_cell.length_c   1.000
_cell.angle_alpha   90.00
_cell.angle_beta   90.00
_cell.angle_gamma   90.00
#
_symmetry.space_group_name_H-M   'P 1'
#
loop_
_entity.id
_entity.type
_entity.pdbx_description
1 polymer ?
#
loop_
_entity_poly.entity_id
_entity_poly.type
_entity_poly.pdbx_seq_one_letter_code
_entity_poly.pdbx_strand_id
1 'polypeptide(L)' 'MATGKVKWFNDQKGFGFIATDNGKDVFVHHSVIQGDGFKTLQENETVEYDFEDGPKGMKATKVRRLLGSTT' A
#
# COMPACT_ATOMS: atom_id res chain seq x y z
N MET A 1 5.32 9.41 -7.43
CA MET A 1 4.75 8.21 -6.77
C MET A 1 5.57 7.00 -7.14
N ALA A 2 5.70 6.10 -6.21
CA ALA A 2 6.43 4.86 -6.43
C ALA A 2 5.45 3.74 -6.70
N THR A 3 5.94 2.66 -7.26
CA THR A 3 5.14 1.48 -7.54
C THR A 3 5.72 0.30 -6.78
N GLY A 4 4.88 -0.50 -6.19
CA GLY A 4 5.32 -1.69 -5.47
C GLY A 4 4.23 -2.72 -5.42
N LYS A 5 4.53 -3.84 -4.78
CA LYS A 5 3.56 -4.90 -4.61
C LYS A 5 3.22 -5.08 -3.14
N VAL A 6 1.96 -5.34 -2.88
CA VAL A 6 1.51 -5.58 -1.51
C VAL A 6 2.11 -6.89 -1.02
N LYS A 7 2.84 -6.81 0.06
CA LYS A 7 3.43 -7.98 0.68
C LYS A 7 2.36 -8.77 1.42
N TRP A 8 1.55 -8.08 2.21
CA TRP A 8 0.38 -8.64 2.85
C TRP A 8 -0.46 -7.49 3.39
N PHE A 9 -1.72 -7.75 3.63
CA PHE A 9 -2.62 -6.76 4.19
C PHE A 9 -3.65 -7.48 5.07
N ASN A 10 -3.89 -6.92 6.26
CA ASN A 10 -4.86 -7.47 7.20
C ASN A 10 -6.10 -6.59 7.24
N ASP A 11 -7.19 -7.08 6.69
CA ASP A 11 -8.45 -6.32 6.60
C ASP A 11 -9.00 -5.99 7.96
N GLN A 12 -8.87 -6.90 8.90
CA GLN A 12 -9.46 -6.73 10.21
C GLN A 12 -8.74 -5.65 11.01
N LYS A 13 -7.43 -5.62 10.89
CA LYS A 13 -6.63 -4.62 11.58
C LYS A 13 -6.48 -3.35 10.78
N GLY A 14 -6.68 -3.43 9.47
CA GLY A 14 -6.66 -2.25 8.61
C GLY A 14 -5.28 -1.77 8.25
N PHE A 15 -4.27 -2.65 8.20
CA PHE A 15 -2.94 -2.25 7.79
C PHE A 15 -2.19 -3.40 7.14
N GLY A 16 -1.08 -3.05 6.50
CA GLY A 16 -0.24 -4.04 5.86
C GLY A 16 1.07 -3.42 5.43
N PHE A 17 1.75 -4.09 4.52
CA PHE A 17 3.06 -3.64 4.02
C PHE A 17 3.14 -3.79 2.52
N ILE A 18 3.86 -2.85 1.90
CA ILE A 18 4.16 -2.88 0.48
C ILE A 18 5.64 -3.19 0.33
N ALA A 19 5.96 -4.18 -0.49
CA ALA A 19 7.34 -4.51 -0.79
C ALA A 19 7.84 -3.59 -1.90
N THR A 20 9.00 -2.99 -1.69
CA THR A 20 9.60 -2.09 -2.66
C THR A 20 10.76 -2.77 -3.37
N ASP A 21 11.19 -2.16 -4.47
CA ASP A 21 12.31 -2.69 -5.25
C ASP A 21 13.62 -2.69 -4.47
N ASN A 22 13.75 -1.85 -3.46
CA ASN A 22 14.96 -1.80 -2.66
C ASN A 22 14.99 -2.83 -1.56
N GLY A 23 13.98 -3.67 -1.48
CA GLY A 23 13.90 -4.67 -0.43
C GLY A 23 13.42 -4.14 0.91
N LYS A 24 12.95 -2.91 0.94
CA LYS A 24 12.39 -2.32 2.16
C LYS A 24 10.88 -2.42 2.13
N ASP A 25 10.29 -2.55 3.30
CA ASP A 25 8.84 -2.59 3.43
C ASP A 25 8.33 -1.21 3.78
N VAL A 26 7.18 -0.85 3.19
CA VAL A 26 6.50 0.41 3.47
C VAL A 26 5.20 0.09 4.18
N PHE A 27 5.04 0.65 5.38
CA PHE A 27 3.81 0.46 6.15
C PHE A 27 2.65 1.19 5.48
N VAL A 28 1.51 0.53 5.39
CA VAL A 28 0.31 1.14 4.81
C VAL A 28 -0.88 0.91 5.74
N HIS A 29 -1.64 1.97 5.97
CA HIS A 29 -2.87 1.92 6.78
C HIS A 29 -4.06 2.13 5.85
N HIS A 30 -5.20 1.53 6.19
CA HIS A 30 -6.38 1.61 5.32
C HIS A 30 -6.83 3.06 5.06
N SER A 31 -6.54 3.96 5.98
CA SER A 31 -6.96 5.35 5.83
C SER A 31 -6.27 6.09 4.68
N VAL A 32 -5.14 5.58 4.22
CA VAL A 32 -4.42 6.21 3.11
C VAL A 32 -4.72 5.56 1.76
N ILE A 33 -5.50 4.50 1.74
CA ILE A 33 -5.86 3.83 0.50
C ILE A 33 -6.94 4.63 -0.20
N GLN A 34 -6.69 4.97 -1.45
CA GLN A 34 -7.61 5.76 -2.27
C GLN A 34 -8.64 4.88 -2.94
N GLY A 35 -9.81 5.42 -3.17
CA GLY A 35 -10.85 4.72 -3.91
C GLY A 35 -12.14 4.62 -3.13
N ASP A 36 -13.18 4.18 -3.83
CA ASP A 36 -14.50 3.97 -3.26
C ASP A 36 -14.64 2.53 -2.82
N GLY A 37 -15.45 2.30 -1.81
CA GLY A 37 -15.74 0.95 -1.35
C GLY A 37 -14.69 0.44 -0.39
N PHE A 38 -14.32 -0.81 -0.55
CA PHE A 38 -13.40 -1.46 0.38
C PHE A 38 -12.01 -0.87 0.31
N LYS A 39 -11.50 -0.51 1.46
CA LYS A 39 -10.13 -0.01 1.59
C LYS A 39 -9.24 -1.15 2.02
N THR A 40 -9.03 -2.07 1.11
CA THR A 40 -8.23 -3.25 1.36
C THR A 40 -7.32 -3.52 0.17
N LEU A 41 -6.26 -4.26 0.41
CA LEU A 41 -5.31 -4.62 -0.62
C LEU A 41 -5.13 -6.12 -0.62
N GLN A 42 -4.84 -6.67 -1.79
CA GLN A 42 -4.60 -8.10 -1.91
C GLN A 42 -3.12 -8.37 -1.99
N GLU A 43 -2.72 -9.53 -1.50
CA GLU A 43 -1.34 -9.96 -1.53
C GLU A 43 -0.85 -10.00 -2.97
N ASN A 44 0.34 -9.48 -3.22
CA ASN A 44 0.98 -9.39 -4.53
C ASN A 44 0.30 -8.43 -5.51
N GLU A 45 -0.66 -7.67 -5.04
CA GLU A 45 -1.30 -6.66 -5.87
C GLU A 45 -0.34 -5.50 -6.13
N THR A 46 -0.28 -5.04 -7.39
CA THR A 46 0.54 -3.89 -7.74
C THR A 46 -0.21 -2.61 -7.40
N VAL A 47 0.46 -1.74 -6.67
CA VAL A 47 -0.13 -0.46 -6.25
C VAL A 47 0.86 0.68 -6.48
N GLU A 48 0.32 1.87 -6.61
CA GLU A 48 1.08 3.10 -6.71
C GLU A 48 0.94 3.83 -5.37
N TYR A 49 2.02 4.36 -4.85
CA TYR A 49 1.97 4.97 -3.52
C TYR A 49 2.97 6.09 -3.35
N ASP A 50 2.65 6.99 -2.44
CA ASP A 50 3.57 7.98 -1.90
C ASP A 50 3.94 7.56 -0.49
N PHE A 51 5.13 7.92 -0.08
CA PHE A 51 5.61 7.53 1.24
C PHE A 51 6.49 8.62 1.83
N GLU A 52 6.73 8.52 3.14
CA GLU A 52 7.67 9.39 3.81
C GLU A 52 8.47 8.55 4.80
N ASP A 53 9.70 8.99 5.07
CA ASP A 53 10.55 8.35 6.06
C ASP A 53 10.18 8.88 7.44
N GLY A 54 9.99 7.96 8.36
CA GLY A 54 9.70 8.32 9.74
C GLY A 54 10.68 7.65 10.68
N PRO A 55 10.58 7.96 11.97
CA PRO A 55 11.47 7.37 12.98
C PRO A 55 11.39 5.85 13.03
N LYS A 56 10.27 5.29 12.63
CA LYS A 56 10.06 3.84 12.65
C LYS A 56 10.21 3.20 11.29
N GLY A 57 10.61 3.97 10.28
CA GLY A 57 10.78 3.48 8.95
C GLY A 57 9.85 4.17 7.97
N MET A 58 9.71 3.60 6.78
CA MET A 58 8.90 4.19 5.71
C MET A 58 7.43 3.92 5.94
N LYS A 59 6.62 4.93 5.67
CA LYS A 59 5.18 4.85 5.85
C LYS A 59 4.50 5.45 4.63
N ALA A 60 3.53 4.73 4.07
CA ALA A 60 2.76 5.24 2.94
C ALA A 60 1.85 6.36 3.39
N THR A 61 1.82 7.43 2.63
CA THR A 61 0.94 8.56 2.88
C THR A 61 -0.26 8.54 1.94
N LYS A 62 -0.16 7.79 0.83
CA LYS A 62 -1.21 7.70 -0.15
C LYS A 62 -0.99 6.44 -0.97
N VAL A 63 -2.01 5.64 -1.13
CA VAL A 63 -1.93 4.40 -1.91
C VAL A 63 -3.09 4.35 -2.88
N ARG A 64 -2.80 3.98 -4.11
CA ARG A 64 -3.80 3.83 -5.14
C ARG A 64 -3.64 2.47 -5.81
N ARG A 65 -4.72 1.74 -5.89
CA ARG A 65 -4.72 0.45 -6.55
C ARG A 65 -4.73 0.65 -8.06
N LEU A 66 -3.86 -0.07 -8.74
CA LEU A 66 -3.78 0.00 -10.20
C LEU A 66 -4.63 -1.07 -10.86
N LEU A 67 -4.89 -2.12 -10.13
CA LEU A 67 -5.54 -3.30 -10.69
C LEU A 67 -6.93 -3.00 -11.23
N GLY A 68 -7.71 -2.25 -10.50
CA GLY A 68 -9.09 -2.00 -10.88
C GLY A 68 -9.28 -1.17 -12.13
N SER A 69 -8.23 -0.50 -12.55
CA SER A 69 -8.33 0.41 -13.68
C SER A 69 -8.33 -0.29 -15.02
N THR A 70 -8.12 -1.58 -15.03
CA THR A 70 -7.96 -2.31 -16.28
C THR A 70 -9.25 -2.74 -16.93
N THR A 71 -10.33 -2.57 -16.28
CA THR A 71 -11.61 -3.00 -16.81
C THR A 71 -12.14 -2.03 -17.82
#